data_d0bf810914b30147278ae22d76be258c
#
_entry.id   d0bf810914b30147278ae22d76be258c
#
_cell.length_a   1.000
_cell.length_b   1.000
_cell.length_c   1.000
_cell.angle_alpha   90.00
_cell.angle_beta   90.00
_cell.angle_gamma   90.00
#
_symmetry.space_group_name_H-M   'P 1'
#
loop_
_entity.id
_entity.type
_entity.pdbx_description
1 polymer ?
#
loop_
_entity_poly.entity_id
_entity_poly.type
_entity_poly.pdbx_seq_one_letter_code
_entity_poly.pdbx_strand_id
1 'polypeptide(L)'
;MRIGNEYAAKTLCKEVQACYNFSVYTEDGTNETTGRSCMENKLIRSKYFLYLTEFFAGMSVMAVELGASRLMAPYFSSSQIVWTVIIGVIMIAMAIGNVWGGKLADKSATPDKLYRRLIIAAIWIALIPFVGRYLIAGISLLLALFVTKNFLVWAALAACLVIFAFPCVLLGTVTPSLTRFTVDNLDDTGKTVGRLNALNTIGSIIGTFVPTFVTIPAVGTAATFLIFS
;
A
#
# COMPACT_ATOMS: atom_id res chain seq x y z
N MET A 1 7.55 6.03 36.34
CA MET A 1 8.04 5.09 35.33
C MET A 1 7.79 3.60 35.64
N ARG A 2 7.19 3.22 36.77
CA ARG A 2 6.92 1.82 37.17
C ARG A 2 5.49 1.31 36.81
N ILE A 3 4.54 2.19 36.60
CA ILE A 3 3.11 1.83 36.42
C ILE A 3 2.81 1.33 34.98
N GLY A 4 3.52 1.81 33.99
CA GLY A 4 3.30 1.37 32.57
C GLY A 4 3.73 -0.07 32.25
N ASN A 5 4.68 -0.61 33.01
CA ASN A 5 5.19 -1.97 32.78
C ASN A 5 4.27 -3.07 33.37
N GLU A 6 3.50 -2.71 34.39
CA GLU A 6 2.59 -3.64 35.08
C GLU A 6 1.29 -3.87 34.31
N TYR A 7 0.80 -2.83 33.61
CA TYR A 7 -0.36 -2.94 32.72
C TYR A 7 -0.02 -3.74 31.45
N ALA A 8 1.14 -3.51 30.86
CA ALA A 8 1.62 -4.28 29.70
C ALA A 8 1.81 -5.76 30.06
N ALA A 9 2.36 -6.05 31.23
CA ALA A 9 2.55 -7.42 31.70
C ALA A 9 1.21 -8.13 32.01
N LYS A 10 0.23 -7.43 32.59
CA LYS A 10 -1.11 -7.97 32.88
C LYS A 10 -1.91 -8.22 31.60
N THR A 11 -1.80 -7.35 30.59
CA THR A 11 -2.46 -7.55 29.28
C THR A 11 -1.82 -8.71 28.52
N LEU A 12 -0.48 -8.82 28.55
CA LEU A 12 0.25 -9.96 27.96
C LEU A 12 -0.10 -11.29 28.65
N CYS A 13 -0.22 -11.27 29.97
CA CYS A 13 -0.60 -12.46 30.74
C CYS A 13 -2.04 -12.90 30.47
N LYS A 14 -2.98 -11.96 30.28
CA LYS A 14 -4.37 -12.26 29.91
C LYS A 14 -4.50 -12.82 28.51
N GLU A 15 -3.75 -12.31 27.54
CA GLU A 15 -3.75 -12.81 26.17
C GLU A 15 -3.07 -14.18 26.06
N VAL A 16 -1.97 -14.38 26.80
CA VAL A 16 -1.29 -15.71 26.88
C VAL A 16 -2.21 -16.73 27.58
N GLN A 17 -2.92 -16.33 28.62
CA GLN A 17 -3.87 -17.17 29.33
C GLN A 17 -5.10 -17.51 28.47
N ALA A 18 -5.55 -16.59 27.61
CA ALA A 18 -6.63 -16.84 26.65
C ALA A 18 -6.20 -17.84 25.55
N CYS A 19 -4.96 -17.74 25.06
CA CYS A 19 -4.39 -18.70 24.13
C CYS A 19 -4.15 -20.07 24.78
N TYR A 20 -3.72 -20.11 26.03
CA TYR A 20 -3.52 -21.35 26.78
C TYR A 20 -4.84 -22.04 27.08
N ASN A 21 -5.87 -21.34 27.55
CA ASN A 21 -7.19 -21.90 27.82
C ASN A 21 -7.91 -22.38 26.53
N PHE A 22 -7.70 -21.71 25.40
CA PHE A 22 -8.23 -22.16 24.12
C PHE A 22 -7.52 -23.43 23.62
N SER A 23 -6.21 -23.56 23.88
CA SER A 23 -5.44 -24.77 23.56
C SER A 23 -5.84 -25.99 24.39
N VAL A 24 -6.30 -25.78 25.62
CA VAL A 24 -6.75 -26.89 26.54
C VAL A 24 -8.13 -27.42 26.15
N TYR A 25 -8.98 -26.61 25.49
CA TYR A 25 -10.33 -27.03 25.07
C TYR A 25 -10.39 -27.74 23.70
N THR A 26 -9.29 -27.82 22.95
CA THR A 26 -9.23 -28.55 21.67
C THR A 26 -8.25 -29.70 21.75
N GLU A 27 -8.64 -30.73 22.51
CA GLU A 27 -7.94 -32.00 22.61
C GLU A 27 -8.41 -32.93 21.47
N ASP A 28 -8.15 -32.50 20.20
CA ASP A 28 -8.27 -33.39 19.03
C ASP A 28 -7.33 -32.89 17.91
N GLY A 29 -6.22 -33.62 17.75
CA GLY A 29 -5.48 -33.88 16.51
C GLY A 29 -4.92 -32.75 15.63
N THR A 30 -5.13 -31.43 15.89
CA THR A 30 -4.78 -30.32 14.98
C THR A 30 -3.91 -29.23 15.61
N ASN A 31 -3.02 -29.60 16.54
CA ASN A 31 -2.24 -28.66 17.37
C ASN A 31 -1.18 -27.83 16.59
N GLU A 32 -0.74 -28.26 15.41
CA GLU A 32 0.32 -27.59 14.67
C GLU A 32 -0.18 -26.38 13.87
N THR A 33 -1.39 -26.46 13.34
CA THR A 33 -2.04 -25.36 12.59
C THR A 33 -2.49 -24.22 13.51
N THR A 34 -2.97 -24.52 14.71
CA THR A 34 -3.49 -23.53 15.66
C THR A 34 -2.36 -22.72 16.31
N GLY A 35 -1.24 -23.36 16.62
CA GLY A 35 -0.04 -22.69 17.17
C GLY A 35 0.62 -21.75 16.14
N ARG A 36 0.64 -22.14 14.88
CA ARG A 36 1.17 -21.34 13.78
C ARG A 36 0.29 -20.10 13.50
N SER A 37 -1.04 -20.26 13.50
CA SER A 37 -2.02 -19.19 13.35
C SER A 37 -1.97 -18.18 14.52
N CYS A 38 -1.75 -18.62 15.74
CA CYS A 38 -1.65 -17.74 16.91
C CYS A 38 -0.33 -16.94 16.91
N MET A 39 0.79 -17.54 16.52
CA MET A 39 2.07 -16.84 16.36
C MET A 39 2.06 -15.87 15.18
N GLU A 40 1.45 -16.23 14.07
CA GLU A 40 1.30 -15.39 12.88
C GLU A 40 0.46 -14.15 13.19
N ASN A 41 -0.66 -14.29 13.89
CA ASN A 41 -1.47 -13.15 14.36
C ASN A 41 -0.72 -12.23 15.34
N LYS A 42 0.16 -12.78 16.18
CA LYS A 42 0.98 -12.01 17.11
C LYS A 42 2.09 -11.21 16.41
N LEU A 43 2.71 -11.77 15.37
CA LEU A 43 3.69 -11.08 14.53
C LEU A 43 3.04 -9.96 13.71
N ILE A 44 1.91 -10.22 13.07
CA ILE A 44 1.16 -9.26 12.26
C ILE A 44 0.65 -8.08 13.11
N ARG A 45 0.39 -8.27 14.39
CA ARG A 45 -0.03 -7.24 15.34
C ARG A 45 1.13 -6.54 16.06
N SER A 46 2.37 -6.92 15.82
CA SER A 46 3.54 -6.25 16.38
C SER A 46 3.64 -4.82 15.85
N LYS A 47 3.82 -3.83 16.75
CA LYS A 47 3.96 -2.41 16.38
C LYS A 47 5.10 -2.17 15.39
N TYR A 48 6.20 -2.92 15.52
CA TYR A 48 7.32 -2.84 14.59
C TYR A 48 6.97 -3.29 13.18
N PHE A 49 6.17 -4.35 13.05
CA PHE A 49 5.73 -4.85 11.77
C PHE A 49 4.77 -3.86 11.09
N LEU A 50 3.87 -3.22 11.84
CA LEU A 50 2.98 -2.18 11.32
C LEU A 50 3.77 -0.95 10.83
N TYR A 51 4.78 -0.52 11.57
CA TYR A 51 5.67 0.57 11.15
C TYR A 51 6.46 0.22 9.88
N LEU A 52 6.95 -1.01 9.77
CA LEU A 52 7.64 -1.49 8.58
C LEU A 52 6.72 -1.53 7.36
N THR A 53 5.46 -1.95 7.55
CA THR A 53 4.44 -1.96 6.50
C THR A 53 4.18 -0.54 5.97
N GLU A 54 4.08 0.47 6.85
CA GLU A 54 3.89 1.86 6.45
C GLU A 54 5.09 2.40 5.66
N PHE A 55 6.30 2.06 6.08
CA PHE A 55 7.53 2.42 5.37
C PHE A 55 7.55 1.84 3.94
N PHE A 56 7.26 0.55 3.78
CA PHE A 56 7.22 -0.09 2.46
C PHE A 56 6.05 0.40 1.60
N ALA A 57 4.92 0.71 2.21
CA ALA A 57 3.78 1.28 1.49
C ALA A 57 4.14 2.64 0.88
N GLY A 58 4.75 3.55 1.67
CA GLY A 58 5.23 4.84 1.16
C GLY A 58 6.27 4.69 0.04
N MET A 59 7.19 3.73 0.20
CA MET A 59 8.19 3.41 -0.81
C MET A 59 7.56 2.92 -2.12
N SER A 60 6.58 2.03 -2.05
CA SER A 60 5.88 1.48 -3.22
C SER A 60 5.06 2.54 -3.94
N VAL A 61 4.38 3.45 -3.23
CA VAL A 61 3.59 4.53 -3.84
C VAL A 61 4.49 5.40 -4.73
N MET A 62 5.62 5.87 -4.22
CA MET A 62 6.54 6.71 -5.00
C MET A 62 7.19 5.96 -6.16
N ALA A 63 7.56 4.70 -5.95
CA ALA A 63 8.10 3.85 -7.01
C ALA A 63 7.10 3.65 -8.16
N VAL A 64 5.81 3.46 -7.84
CA VAL A 64 4.73 3.33 -8.83
C VAL A 64 4.53 4.64 -9.58
N GLU A 65 4.55 5.79 -8.91
CA GLU A 65 4.39 7.11 -9.54
C GLU A 65 5.50 7.40 -10.56
N LEU A 66 6.75 7.17 -10.16
CA LEU A 66 7.91 7.35 -11.05
C LEU A 66 7.93 6.30 -12.18
N GLY A 67 7.59 5.06 -11.85
CA GLY A 67 7.44 4.00 -12.85
C GLY A 67 6.35 4.31 -13.87
N ALA A 68 5.21 4.88 -13.43
CA ALA A 68 4.12 5.29 -14.29
C ALA A 68 4.55 6.34 -15.31
N SER A 69 5.29 7.36 -14.89
CA SER A 69 5.81 8.39 -15.79
C SER A 69 6.75 7.82 -16.84
N ARG A 70 7.61 6.87 -16.46
CA ARG A 70 8.53 6.18 -17.38
C ARG A 70 7.81 5.23 -18.33
N LEU A 71 6.78 4.52 -17.85
CA LEU A 71 5.98 3.61 -18.68
C LEU A 71 5.17 4.36 -19.75
N MET A 72 4.65 5.54 -19.40
CA MET A 72 3.79 6.34 -20.29
C MET A 72 4.59 7.23 -21.26
N ALA A 73 5.84 7.57 -20.95
CA ALA A 73 6.69 8.44 -21.76
C ALA A 73 6.80 8.05 -23.24
N PRO A 74 6.96 6.75 -23.63
CA PRO A 74 7.05 6.37 -25.03
C PRO A 74 5.77 6.62 -25.85
N TYR A 75 4.61 6.66 -25.20
CA TYR A 75 3.29 6.77 -25.85
C TYR A 75 2.77 8.22 -25.89
N PHE A 76 3.02 8.98 -24.85
CA PHE A 76 2.44 10.30 -24.66
C PHE A 76 3.48 11.43 -24.61
N SER A 77 4.76 11.12 -24.93
CA SER A 77 5.87 12.05 -24.75
C SER A 77 6.10 12.40 -23.25
N SER A 78 7.27 12.88 -22.94
CA SER A 78 7.62 13.37 -21.60
C SER A 78 7.20 14.84 -21.40
N SER A 79 5.96 15.17 -21.84
CA SER A 79 5.45 16.53 -21.71
C SER A 79 5.05 16.83 -20.26
N GLN A 80 5.24 18.07 -19.83
CA GLN A 80 4.84 18.58 -18.52
C GLN A 80 3.35 18.30 -18.23
N ILE A 81 2.49 18.37 -19.25
CA ILE A 81 1.05 18.15 -19.13
C ILE A 81 0.75 16.69 -18.75
N VAL A 82 1.41 15.73 -19.40
CA VAL A 82 1.23 14.31 -19.10
C VAL A 82 1.69 13.99 -17.69
N TRP A 83 2.79 14.57 -17.27
CA TRP A 83 3.30 14.39 -15.89
C TRP A 83 2.33 14.94 -14.84
N THR A 84 1.76 16.12 -15.09
CA THR A 84 0.72 16.72 -14.22
C THR A 84 -0.52 15.82 -14.13
N VAL A 85 -0.95 15.22 -15.24
CA VAL A 85 -2.09 14.28 -15.26
C VAL A 85 -1.79 13.04 -14.41
N ILE A 86 -0.60 12.45 -14.52
CA ILE A 86 -0.19 11.26 -13.75
C ILE A 86 -0.24 11.57 -12.25
N ILE A 87 0.43 12.64 -11.82
CA ILE A 87 0.43 13.05 -10.41
C ILE A 87 -1.00 13.32 -9.91
N GLY A 88 -1.78 14.09 -10.67
CA GLY A 88 -3.15 14.45 -10.30
C GLY A 88 -4.05 13.22 -10.10
N VAL A 89 -4.00 12.25 -11.01
CA VAL A 89 -4.78 11.01 -10.92
C VAL A 89 -4.34 10.18 -9.72
N ILE A 90 -3.03 10.01 -9.51
CA ILE A 90 -2.51 9.22 -8.37
C ILE A 90 -2.90 9.87 -7.04
N MET A 91 -2.76 11.20 -6.92
CA MET A 91 -3.14 11.93 -5.71
C MET A 91 -4.64 11.84 -5.41
N ILE A 92 -5.50 11.94 -6.42
CA ILE A 92 -6.95 11.74 -6.26
C ILE A 92 -7.24 10.29 -5.84
N ALA A 93 -6.61 9.31 -6.47
CA ALA A 93 -6.77 7.90 -6.11
C ALA A 93 -6.35 7.63 -4.65
N MET A 94 -5.23 8.19 -4.21
CA MET A 94 -4.75 8.12 -2.83
C MET A 94 -5.72 8.78 -1.85
N ALA A 95 -6.26 9.96 -2.19
CA ALA A 95 -7.24 10.65 -1.35
C ALA A 95 -8.52 9.82 -1.18
N ILE A 96 -9.04 9.24 -2.26
CA ILE A 96 -10.17 8.30 -2.21
C ILE A 96 -9.84 7.09 -1.35
N GLY A 97 -8.64 6.52 -1.52
CA GLY A 97 -8.13 5.39 -0.74
C GLY A 97 -8.07 5.71 0.75
N ASN A 98 -7.58 6.88 1.13
CA ASN A 98 -7.51 7.33 2.52
C ASN A 98 -8.90 7.43 3.15
N VAL A 99 -9.86 8.06 2.47
CA VAL A 99 -11.24 8.19 2.98
C VAL A 99 -11.93 6.82 3.09
N TRP A 100 -11.76 5.99 2.07
CA TRP A 100 -12.35 4.65 2.06
C TRP A 100 -11.69 3.73 3.09
N GLY A 101 -10.36 3.78 3.19
CA GLY A 101 -9.57 3.03 4.18
C GLY A 101 -9.96 3.38 5.61
N GLY A 102 -10.17 4.67 5.93
CA GLY A 102 -10.64 5.10 7.24
C GLY A 102 -12.01 4.50 7.58
N LYS A 103 -12.99 4.61 6.68
CA LYS A 103 -14.33 4.01 6.88
C LYS A 103 -14.29 2.49 7.05
N LEU A 104 -13.38 1.79 6.34
CA LEU A 104 -13.22 0.35 6.48
C LEU A 104 -12.53 -0.04 7.79
N ALA A 105 -11.56 0.74 8.23
CA ALA A 105 -10.85 0.53 9.48
C ALA A 105 -11.80 0.69 10.70
N ASP A 106 -12.74 1.63 10.63
CA ASP A 106 -13.74 1.83 11.67
C ASP A 106 -14.76 0.68 11.76
N LYS A 107 -15.15 0.11 10.60
CA LYS A 107 -16.14 -0.99 10.56
C LYS A 107 -15.55 -2.34 10.97
N SER A 108 -14.31 -2.62 10.65
CA SER A 108 -13.68 -3.92 10.93
C SER A 108 -12.16 -3.79 11.03
N ALA A 109 -11.68 -3.57 12.24
CA ALA A 109 -10.26 -3.47 12.56
C ALA A 109 -9.58 -4.84 12.56
N THR A 110 -9.56 -5.54 11.41
CA THR A 110 -8.84 -6.82 11.25
C THR A 110 -7.63 -6.63 10.34
N PRO A 111 -6.41 -6.96 10.82
CA PRO A 111 -5.18 -6.85 10.02
C PRO A 111 -5.23 -7.65 8.73
N ASP A 112 -5.85 -8.84 8.74
CA ASP A 112 -5.95 -9.74 7.58
C ASP A 112 -6.57 -9.08 6.36
N LYS A 113 -7.59 -8.24 6.56
CA LYS A 113 -8.24 -7.51 5.46
C LYS A 113 -7.34 -6.45 4.85
N LEU A 114 -6.47 -5.84 5.65
CA LEU A 114 -5.46 -4.90 5.16
C LEU A 114 -4.42 -5.61 4.31
N TYR A 115 -3.83 -6.69 4.82
CA TYR A 115 -2.81 -7.44 4.07
C TYR A 115 -3.35 -8.07 2.80
N ARG A 116 -4.60 -8.56 2.81
CA ARG A 116 -5.26 -9.03 1.57
C ARG A 116 -5.38 -7.92 0.52
N ARG A 117 -5.71 -6.69 0.92
CA ARG A 117 -5.73 -5.54 0.00
C ARG A 117 -4.34 -5.18 -0.52
N LEU A 118 -3.32 -5.23 0.33
CA LEU A 118 -1.94 -5.03 -0.05
C LEU A 118 -1.48 -6.08 -1.08
N ILE A 119 -1.76 -7.35 -0.86
CA ILE A 119 -1.44 -8.43 -1.80
C ILE A 119 -2.13 -8.21 -3.15
N ILE A 120 -3.40 -7.80 -3.16
CA ILE A 120 -4.12 -7.49 -4.40
C ILE A 120 -3.45 -6.31 -5.12
N ALA A 121 -3.08 -5.25 -4.40
CA ALA A 121 -2.37 -4.10 -4.97
C ALA A 121 -1.01 -4.51 -5.54
N ALA A 122 -0.23 -5.33 -4.82
CA ALA A 122 1.05 -5.84 -5.24
C ALA A 122 0.94 -6.66 -6.54
N ILE A 123 0.00 -7.62 -6.60
CA ILE A 123 -0.25 -8.42 -7.81
C ILE A 123 -0.62 -7.50 -8.99
N TRP A 124 -1.46 -6.50 -8.76
CA TRP A 124 -1.84 -5.57 -9.81
C TRP A 124 -0.64 -4.75 -10.32
N ILE A 125 0.18 -4.23 -9.40
CA ILE A 125 1.40 -3.49 -9.73
C ILE A 125 2.38 -4.37 -10.51
N ALA A 126 2.55 -5.64 -10.12
CA ALA A 126 3.39 -6.61 -10.85
C ALA A 126 2.88 -6.88 -12.27
N LEU A 127 1.57 -6.82 -12.51
CA LEU A 127 0.95 -7.02 -13.82
C LEU A 127 1.10 -5.79 -14.74
N ILE A 128 1.28 -4.59 -14.21
CA ILE A 128 1.36 -3.34 -14.99
C ILE A 128 2.39 -3.41 -16.13
N PRO A 129 3.65 -3.85 -15.94
CA PRO A 129 4.62 -3.85 -17.02
C PRO A 129 4.27 -4.80 -18.18
N PHE A 130 3.49 -5.85 -17.91
CA PHE A 130 3.08 -6.81 -18.92
C PHE A 130 1.84 -6.38 -19.67
N VAL A 131 0.81 -5.96 -18.95
CA VAL A 131 -0.51 -5.62 -19.50
C VAL A 131 -0.62 -4.14 -19.87
N GLY A 132 0.09 -3.26 -19.17
CA GLY A 132 -0.02 -1.81 -19.29
C GLY A 132 0.24 -1.30 -20.71
N ARG A 133 1.26 -1.83 -21.41
CA ARG A 133 1.57 -1.43 -22.79
C ARG A 133 0.41 -1.72 -23.76
N TYR A 134 -0.25 -2.86 -23.61
CA TYR A 134 -1.40 -3.24 -24.45
C TYR A 134 -2.62 -2.38 -24.14
N LEU A 135 -2.86 -2.10 -22.86
CA LEU A 135 -3.94 -1.20 -22.41
C LEU A 135 -3.72 0.23 -22.93
N ILE A 136 -2.52 0.77 -22.82
CA ILE A 136 -2.20 2.11 -23.32
C ILE A 136 -2.42 2.17 -24.83
N ALA A 137 -1.92 1.21 -25.58
CA ALA A 137 -2.09 1.15 -27.03
C ALA A 137 -3.58 1.03 -27.42
N GLY A 138 -4.35 0.18 -26.75
CA GLY A 138 -5.78 0.00 -27.01
C GLY A 138 -6.60 1.25 -26.69
N ILE A 139 -6.34 1.89 -25.54
CA ILE A 139 -7.01 3.14 -25.14
C ILE A 139 -6.67 4.27 -26.13
N SER A 140 -5.41 4.38 -26.51
CA SER A 140 -4.97 5.38 -27.50
C SER A 140 -5.64 5.18 -28.85
N LEU A 141 -5.72 3.94 -29.35
CA LEU A 141 -6.40 3.62 -30.59
C LEU A 141 -7.90 3.95 -30.52
N LEU A 142 -8.57 3.57 -29.42
CA LEU A 142 -9.99 3.82 -29.24
C LEU A 142 -10.30 5.33 -29.19
N LEU A 143 -9.53 6.10 -28.43
CA LEU A 143 -9.75 7.54 -28.33
C LEU A 143 -9.37 8.30 -29.60
N ALA A 144 -8.43 7.79 -30.40
CA ALA A 144 -8.10 8.38 -31.70
C ALA A 144 -9.28 8.45 -32.65
N LEU A 145 -10.27 7.56 -32.50
CA LEU A 145 -11.47 7.54 -33.31
C LEU A 145 -12.50 8.60 -32.89
N PHE A 146 -12.48 9.05 -31.66
CA PHE A 146 -13.54 9.92 -31.08
C PHE A 146 -13.07 11.34 -30.74
N VAL A 147 -11.78 11.55 -30.49
CA VAL A 147 -11.24 12.82 -29.99
C VAL A 147 -10.19 13.38 -30.93
N THR A 148 -10.47 14.50 -31.58
CA THR A 148 -9.55 15.18 -32.51
C THR A 148 -8.69 16.25 -31.86
N LYS A 149 -9.24 16.97 -30.86
CA LYS A 149 -8.52 18.04 -30.14
C LYS A 149 -8.07 17.56 -28.76
N ASN A 150 -6.82 17.86 -28.39
CA ASN A 150 -6.20 17.46 -27.11
C ASN A 150 -6.22 15.94 -26.84
N PHE A 151 -6.22 15.15 -27.90
CA PHE A 151 -6.24 13.67 -27.83
C PHE A 151 -5.22 13.12 -26.85
N LEU A 152 -3.98 13.64 -26.84
CA LEU A 152 -2.92 13.15 -25.95
C LEU A 152 -3.28 13.25 -24.46
N VAL A 153 -3.91 14.33 -24.06
CA VAL A 153 -4.27 14.59 -22.65
C VAL A 153 -5.38 13.62 -22.19
N TRP A 154 -6.42 13.47 -23.02
CA TRP A 154 -7.53 12.57 -22.70
C TRP A 154 -7.12 11.10 -22.69
N ALA A 155 -6.25 10.70 -23.63
CA ALA A 155 -5.72 9.34 -23.68
C ALA A 155 -4.80 9.04 -22.50
N ALA A 156 -3.93 9.99 -22.11
CA ALA A 156 -3.09 9.85 -20.92
C ALA A 156 -3.92 9.77 -19.64
N LEU A 157 -4.98 10.61 -19.51
CA LEU A 157 -5.87 10.61 -18.35
C LEU A 157 -6.62 9.27 -18.24
N ALA A 158 -7.20 8.77 -19.33
CA ALA A 158 -7.93 7.50 -19.35
C ALA A 158 -7.02 6.32 -19.04
N ALA A 159 -5.84 6.26 -19.66
CA ALA A 159 -4.84 5.22 -19.41
C ALA A 159 -4.37 5.23 -17.95
N CYS A 160 -4.10 6.41 -17.39
CA CYS A 160 -3.67 6.56 -16.01
C CYS A 160 -4.76 6.12 -15.02
N LEU A 161 -6.02 6.50 -15.26
CA LEU A 161 -7.15 6.08 -14.44
C LEU A 161 -7.33 4.56 -14.44
N VAL A 162 -7.28 3.92 -15.60
CA VAL A 162 -7.51 2.47 -15.71
C VAL A 162 -6.36 1.67 -15.08
N ILE A 163 -5.12 2.08 -15.31
CA ILE A 163 -3.94 1.30 -14.93
C ILE A 163 -3.54 1.57 -13.47
N PHE A 164 -3.46 2.85 -13.06
CA PHE A 164 -2.86 3.24 -11.80
C PHE A 164 -3.84 3.62 -10.69
N ALA A 165 -5.07 4.07 -11.01
CA ALA A 165 -6.00 4.48 -9.97
C ALA A 165 -6.37 3.35 -9.01
N PHE A 166 -6.63 2.15 -9.52
CA PHE A 166 -7.02 1.00 -8.70
C PHE A 166 -5.96 0.60 -7.65
N PRO A 167 -4.70 0.32 -8.00
CA PRO A 167 -3.69 -0.03 -7.00
C PRO A 167 -3.37 1.14 -6.05
N CYS A 168 -3.40 2.39 -6.53
CA CYS A 168 -3.17 3.56 -5.69
C CYS A 168 -4.29 3.79 -4.66
N VAL A 169 -5.55 3.53 -5.01
CA VAL A 169 -6.66 3.52 -4.04
C VAL A 169 -6.42 2.48 -2.95
N LEU A 170 -6.00 1.27 -3.31
CA LEU A 170 -5.71 0.22 -2.33
C LEU A 170 -4.53 0.58 -1.42
N LEU A 171 -3.43 1.10 -1.98
CA LEU A 171 -2.29 1.60 -1.20
C LEU A 171 -2.69 2.76 -0.28
N GLY A 172 -3.56 3.67 -0.73
CA GLY A 172 -4.09 4.75 0.10
C GLY A 172 -4.87 4.27 1.33
N THR A 173 -5.41 3.04 1.33
CA THR A 173 -6.09 2.51 2.51
C THR A 173 -5.14 2.10 3.65
N VAL A 174 -3.82 2.05 3.41
CA VAL A 174 -2.82 1.52 4.36
C VAL A 174 -2.69 2.45 5.56
N THR A 175 -2.34 3.69 5.35
CA THR A 175 -2.09 4.69 6.42
C THR A 175 -3.24 4.81 7.43
N PRO A 176 -4.53 5.00 7.02
CA PRO A 176 -5.61 5.09 7.99
C PRO A 176 -5.88 3.77 8.71
N SER A 177 -5.69 2.64 8.03
CA SER A 177 -5.84 1.33 8.66
C SER A 177 -4.76 1.07 9.70
N LEU A 178 -3.48 1.37 9.39
CA LEU A 178 -2.36 1.21 10.32
C LEU A 178 -2.47 2.17 11.52
N THR A 179 -2.91 3.40 11.29
CA THR A 179 -3.19 4.36 12.35
C THR A 179 -4.18 3.77 13.35
N ARG A 180 -5.29 3.21 12.85
CA ARG A 180 -6.32 2.60 13.72
C ARG A 180 -5.81 1.40 14.51
N PHE A 181 -4.90 0.59 13.94
CA PHE A 181 -4.34 -0.59 14.63
C PHE A 181 -3.25 -0.23 15.65
N THR A 182 -2.57 0.90 15.47
CA THR A 182 -1.41 1.27 16.28
C THR A 182 -1.78 2.19 17.44
N VAL A 183 -2.90 2.93 17.34
CA VAL A 183 -3.39 3.82 18.40
C VAL A 183 -4.13 3.01 19.47
N ASP A 184 -3.50 2.86 20.63
CA ASP A 184 -4.09 2.16 21.79
C ASP A 184 -4.86 3.12 22.70
N ASN A 185 -4.39 4.38 22.85
CA ASN A 185 -4.97 5.39 23.74
C ASN A 185 -5.03 6.75 23.04
N LEU A 186 -6.05 7.53 23.36
CA LEU A 186 -6.27 8.87 22.80
C LEU A 186 -5.13 9.85 23.14
N ASP A 187 -4.51 9.73 24.31
CA ASP A 187 -3.44 10.62 24.76
C ASP A 187 -2.14 10.50 23.93
N ASP A 188 -1.86 9.33 23.35
CA ASP A 188 -0.67 9.06 22.53
C ASP A 188 -0.94 9.09 21.01
N THR A 189 -2.16 9.45 20.60
CA THR A 189 -2.58 9.41 19.19
C THR A 189 -1.69 10.28 18.30
N GLY A 190 -1.43 11.53 18.69
CA GLY A 190 -0.60 12.45 17.91
C GLY A 190 0.82 11.93 17.68
N LYS A 191 1.44 11.35 18.70
CA LYS A 191 2.78 10.77 18.63
C LYS A 191 2.84 9.54 17.71
N THR A 192 1.82 8.70 17.76
CA THR A 192 1.72 7.49 16.93
C THR A 192 1.50 7.83 15.46
N VAL A 193 0.57 8.74 15.17
CA VAL A 193 0.30 9.24 13.82
C VAL A 193 1.53 9.95 13.24
N GLY A 194 2.21 10.78 14.06
CA GLY A 194 3.45 11.44 13.64
C GLY A 194 4.55 10.46 13.27
N ARG A 195 4.72 9.36 14.01
CA ARG A 195 5.69 8.30 13.69
C ARG A 195 5.35 7.54 12.40
N LEU A 196 4.08 7.19 12.20
CA LEU A 196 3.62 6.53 10.97
C LEU A 196 3.87 7.42 9.76
N ASN A 197 3.48 8.69 9.82
CA ASN A 197 3.69 9.65 8.75
C ASN A 197 5.19 9.89 8.47
N ALA A 198 6.04 9.95 9.50
CA ALA A 198 7.48 10.07 9.33
C ALA A 198 8.07 8.85 8.59
N LEU A 199 7.66 7.63 8.97
CA LEU A 199 8.11 6.41 8.30
C LEU A 199 7.61 6.31 6.85
N ASN A 200 6.36 6.69 6.59
CA ASN A 200 5.83 6.82 5.23
C ASN A 200 6.68 7.78 4.39
N THR A 201 7.00 8.96 4.94
CA THR A 201 7.81 9.96 4.25
C THR A 201 9.22 9.46 3.97
N ILE A 202 9.88 8.82 4.94
CA ILE A 202 11.21 8.20 4.74
C ILE A 202 11.15 7.11 3.67
N GLY A 203 10.13 6.25 3.71
CA GLY A 203 9.88 5.26 2.67
C GLY A 203 9.70 5.89 1.30
N SER A 204 8.91 6.97 1.21
CA SER A 204 8.67 7.72 -0.03
C SER A 204 9.96 8.34 -0.60
N ILE A 205 10.83 8.87 0.25
CA ILE A 205 12.14 9.39 -0.16
C ILE A 205 12.96 8.27 -0.80
N ILE A 206 13.08 7.12 -0.13
CA ILE A 206 13.82 5.96 -0.65
C ILE A 206 13.17 5.45 -1.92
N GLY A 207 11.83 5.35 -1.96
CA GLY A 207 11.04 4.96 -3.13
C GLY A 207 11.14 5.94 -4.31
N THR A 208 11.62 7.16 -4.09
CA THR A 208 11.94 8.13 -5.15
C THR A 208 13.35 7.95 -5.67
N PHE A 209 14.33 7.89 -4.77
CA PHE A 209 15.75 7.86 -5.15
C PHE A 209 16.20 6.51 -5.70
N VAL A 210 15.82 5.41 -5.04
CA VAL A 210 16.27 4.06 -5.45
C VAL A 210 15.76 3.68 -6.84
N PRO A 211 14.46 3.82 -7.18
CA PRO A 211 14.01 3.57 -8.54
C PRO A 211 14.70 4.45 -9.58
N THR A 212 14.82 5.73 -9.31
CA THR A 212 15.33 6.69 -10.29
C THR A 212 16.81 6.50 -10.60
N PHE A 213 17.64 6.31 -9.58
CA PHE A 213 19.09 6.29 -9.74
C PHE A 213 19.70 4.90 -9.83
N VAL A 214 19.00 3.89 -9.29
CA VAL A 214 19.55 2.53 -9.19
C VAL A 214 18.77 1.54 -10.04
N THR A 215 17.48 1.31 -9.74
CA THR A 215 16.78 0.18 -10.36
C THR A 215 16.36 0.43 -11.79
N ILE A 216 15.84 1.60 -12.14
CA ILE A 216 15.46 1.91 -13.53
C ILE A 216 16.68 1.90 -14.47
N PRO A 217 17.83 2.51 -14.14
CA PRO A 217 19.03 2.44 -14.99
C PRO A 217 19.65 1.03 -15.04
N ALA A 218 19.60 0.26 -13.95
CA ALA A 218 20.26 -1.04 -13.88
C ALA A 218 19.44 -2.18 -14.52
N VAL A 219 18.13 -2.24 -14.22
CA VAL A 219 17.27 -3.39 -14.59
C VAL A 219 16.04 -2.99 -15.43
N GLY A 220 15.83 -1.70 -15.63
CA GLY A 220 14.72 -1.16 -16.41
C GLY A 220 13.40 -1.00 -15.64
N THR A 221 12.45 -0.33 -16.29
CA THR A 221 11.15 0.02 -15.66
C THR A 221 10.33 -1.20 -15.28
N ALA A 222 10.29 -2.24 -16.13
CA ALA A 222 9.49 -3.43 -15.88
C ALA A 222 9.95 -4.21 -14.63
N ALA A 223 11.26 -4.42 -14.50
CA ALA A 223 11.83 -5.08 -13.32
C ALA A 223 11.68 -4.22 -12.06
N THR A 224 11.72 -2.89 -12.19
CA THR A 224 11.47 -1.98 -11.06
C THR A 224 10.06 -2.16 -10.51
N PHE A 225 9.02 -2.26 -11.35
CA PHE A 225 7.67 -2.54 -10.89
C PHE A 225 7.57 -3.87 -10.13
N LEU A 226 8.28 -4.91 -10.56
CA LEU A 226 8.30 -6.21 -9.88
C LEU A 226 9.04 -6.17 -8.53
N ILE A 227 10.09 -5.37 -8.41
CA ILE A 227 10.85 -5.22 -7.17
C ILE A 227 10.02 -4.49 -6.10
N PHE A 228 9.23 -3.49 -6.52
CA PHE A 228 8.45 -2.64 -5.60
C PHE A 228 6.98 -3.05 -5.46
N SER A 229 6.56 -4.14 -6.08
CA SER A 229 5.24 -4.75 -5.88
C SER A 229 5.25 -5.69 -4.67
#